data_a1852ccc18a70fdb91e39a7e82b070b5
#
_entry.id   a1852ccc18a70fdb91e39a7e82b070b5
#
_cell.length_a   1.000
_cell.length_b   1.000
_cell.length_c   1.000
_cell.angle_alpha   90.00
_cell.angle_beta   90.00
_cell.angle_gamma   90.00
#
_symmetry.space_group_name_H-M   'P 1'
#
loop_
_entity.id
_entity.type
_entity.pdbx_description
1 polymer ?
#
loop_
_entity_poly.entity_id
_entity_poly.type
_entity_poly.pdbx_seq_one_letter_code
_entity_poly.pdbx_strand_id
1 'polypeptide(L)'
;MSLWNSFSYSFKEFHYLFFSVVVIFIFNILLEYNNFLNFKNQKHYLIDNALLTHQYIKYNKKNKKYWVLKLQTENFTFYTTSFKDLNLSKNQFLSLRIITHNINFKDYLSKSFYAPSYDFEKLKEKEYNPIISYFLNQHTNEKIKEFYGALFFALPISLELRNDVNYYGIAHLIAISGYHIGLLFSLIFFILAPIYSFFQKRYFPYRNLRLDLSILIFALFLAYACLIGFVPSFVRSLIMAFWVFYLLCKNIKIINFVTLFCSILLCISLYPRLLFSIGFLFSILGVFYIFLYMHHFANKFNNLINIILLNIWTFFAMVLPVLYFFPLISYQQILGIILSGIFVIFYPLVLFLHLINYGDLLNFILDEFFKFKIYGTNIHIPFWIFISYLIASLISVRFKYLAFLCIFANFIPFIMIVI
;
A
#
# COMPACT_ATOMS: atom_id res chain seq x y z
N MET A 1 14.29 0.49 31.94
CA MET A 1 14.29 1.85 31.36
C MET A 1 12.88 2.13 30.86
N SER A 2 12.19 3.13 31.40
CA SER A 2 10.80 3.40 31.03
C SER A 2 10.72 3.84 29.57
N LEU A 3 9.72 3.34 28.84
CA LEU A 3 9.46 3.72 27.45
C LEU A 3 9.35 5.24 27.23
N TRP A 4 9.12 5.99 28.29
CA TRP A 4 8.96 7.45 28.29
C TRP A 4 10.29 8.24 28.36
N ASN A 5 11.37 7.67 28.92
CA ASN A 5 12.66 8.38 29.05
C ASN A 5 13.41 8.56 27.73
N SER A 6 12.92 7.96 26.62
CA SER A 6 13.48 8.16 25.28
C SER A 6 12.75 9.24 24.47
N PHE A 7 11.72 9.87 25.04
CA PHE A 7 10.94 10.92 24.40
C PHE A 7 11.57 12.26 24.72
N SER A 8 12.26 12.86 23.77
CA SER A 8 12.84 14.21 23.89
C SER A 8 11.81 15.34 23.76
N TYR A 9 10.53 15.02 23.60
CA TYR A 9 9.44 15.99 23.68
C TYR A 9 9.13 16.29 25.14
N SER A 10 8.96 17.58 25.48
CA SER A 10 8.34 17.92 26.76
C SER A 10 6.91 17.36 26.76
N PHE A 11 6.42 16.96 27.91
CA PHE A 11 5.04 16.46 28.09
C PHE A 11 4.01 17.43 27.50
N LYS A 12 4.30 18.72 27.52
CA LYS A 12 3.48 19.77 26.93
C LYS A 12 3.40 19.69 25.40
N GLU A 13 4.54 19.47 24.70
CA GLU A 13 4.57 19.37 23.22
C GLU A 13 3.79 18.15 22.72
N PHE A 14 3.84 17.03 23.46
CA PHE A 14 3.03 15.86 23.14
C PHE A 14 1.53 16.16 23.28
N HIS A 15 1.10 16.88 24.30
CA HIS A 15 -0.30 17.26 24.45
C HIS A 15 -0.78 18.21 23.34
N TYR A 16 0.03 19.18 22.94
CA TYR A 16 -0.30 20.07 21.82
C TYR A 16 -0.43 19.30 20.52
N LEU A 17 0.49 18.39 20.24
CA LEU A 17 0.43 17.54 19.06
C LEU A 17 -0.82 16.65 19.10
N PHE A 18 -1.09 15.99 20.21
CA PHE A 18 -2.27 15.13 20.36
C PHE A 18 -3.58 15.93 20.20
N PHE A 19 -3.67 17.09 20.82
CA PHE A 19 -4.84 17.94 20.69
C PHE A 19 -5.03 18.43 19.23
N SER A 20 -3.97 18.88 18.56
CA SER A 20 -4.06 19.31 17.16
C SER A 20 -4.49 18.15 16.23
N VAL A 21 -3.98 16.94 16.45
CA VAL A 21 -4.36 15.74 15.70
C VAL A 21 -5.84 15.40 15.90
N VAL A 22 -6.35 15.50 17.15
CA VAL A 22 -7.77 15.26 17.46
C VAL A 22 -8.66 16.31 16.78
N VAL A 23 -8.28 17.59 16.81
CA VAL A 23 -9.05 18.66 16.14
C VAL A 23 -9.10 18.42 14.62
N ILE A 24 -7.96 18.08 14.00
CA ILE A 24 -7.89 17.76 12.56
C ILE A 24 -8.76 16.53 12.23
N PHE A 25 -8.72 15.50 13.08
CA PHE A 25 -9.55 14.29 12.91
C PHE A 25 -11.05 14.62 12.95
N ILE A 26 -11.49 15.38 13.96
CA ILE A 26 -12.89 15.78 14.08
C ILE A 26 -13.32 16.61 12.86
N PHE A 27 -12.51 17.55 12.43
CA PHE A 27 -12.79 18.36 11.25
C PHE A 27 -12.95 17.50 9.99
N ASN A 28 -12.00 16.59 9.73
CA ASN A 28 -12.04 15.72 8.55
C ASN A 28 -13.20 14.72 8.60
N ILE A 29 -13.55 14.16 9.78
CA ILE A 29 -14.67 13.24 9.88
C ILE A 29 -16.02 13.96 9.69
N LEU A 30 -16.12 15.22 10.11
CA LEU A 30 -17.29 16.06 9.86
C LEU A 30 -17.44 16.38 8.38
N LEU A 31 -16.35 16.68 7.67
CA LEU A 31 -16.36 16.85 6.21
C LEU A 31 -16.84 15.58 5.50
N GLU A 32 -16.30 14.42 5.87
CA GLU A 32 -16.72 13.14 5.30
C GLU A 32 -18.19 12.81 5.62
N TYR A 33 -18.66 13.18 6.81
CA TYR A 33 -20.07 13.00 7.19
C TYR A 33 -20.99 13.91 6.38
N ASN A 34 -20.59 15.15 6.15
CA ASN A 34 -21.36 16.08 5.30
C ASN A 34 -21.43 15.58 3.85
N ASN A 35 -20.32 15.08 3.30
CA ASN A 35 -20.29 14.46 1.98
C ASN A 35 -21.19 13.22 1.91
N PHE A 36 -21.22 12.43 2.97
CA PHE A 36 -22.14 11.27 3.08
C PHE A 36 -23.62 11.71 3.13
N LEU A 37 -23.95 12.78 3.86
CA LEU A 37 -25.32 13.29 3.89
C LEU A 37 -25.76 13.77 2.50
N ASN A 38 -24.92 14.51 1.79
CA ASN A 38 -25.19 14.97 0.43
C ASN A 38 -25.38 13.77 -0.53
N PHE A 39 -24.57 12.73 -0.39
CA PHE A 39 -24.72 11.48 -1.13
C PHE A 39 -26.05 10.76 -0.81
N LYS A 40 -26.46 10.71 0.45
CA LYS A 40 -27.67 10.01 0.91
C LYS A 40 -28.97 10.76 0.69
N ASN A 41 -28.93 12.08 0.59
CA ASN A 41 -30.12 12.90 0.34
C ASN A 41 -30.80 12.57 -0.99
N GLN A 42 -30.08 12.05 -1.96
CA GLN A 42 -30.60 11.56 -3.22
C GLN A 42 -30.85 10.06 -3.13
N LYS A 43 -32.12 9.60 -3.14
CA LYS A 43 -32.47 8.16 -3.15
C LYS A 43 -31.84 7.42 -4.34
N HIS A 44 -31.72 8.11 -5.49
CA HIS A 44 -31.14 7.64 -6.73
C HIS A 44 -30.00 8.61 -7.12
N TYR A 45 -28.80 8.28 -6.70
CA TYR A 45 -27.63 9.12 -6.93
C TYR A 45 -27.05 8.83 -8.33
N LEU A 46 -26.99 9.87 -9.16
CA LEU A 46 -26.39 9.78 -10.49
C LEU A 46 -24.85 9.87 -10.37
N ILE A 47 -24.17 8.99 -11.05
CA ILE A 47 -22.72 8.98 -11.19
C ILE A 47 -22.41 9.13 -12.67
N ASP A 48 -21.89 10.29 -13.06
CA ASP A 48 -21.58 10.58 -14.46
C ASP A 48 -20.32 9.88 -14.94
N ASN A 49 -19.32 9.67 -14.06
CA ASN A 49 -18.02 9.10 -14.43
C ASN A 49 -17.57 8.05 -13.41
N ALA A 50 -17.97 6.79 -13.61
CA ALA A 50 -17.49 5.66 -12.83
C ALA A 50 -16.51 4.82 -13.68
N LEU A 51 -15.25 4.69 -13.27
CA LEU A 51 -14.27 3.87 -13.95
C LEU A 51 -14.47 2.39 -13.61
N LEU A 52 -14.62 1.54 -14.61
CA LEU A 52 -14.64 0.10 -14.44
C LEU A 52 -13.23 -0.42 -14.13
N THR A 53 -13.02 -0.87 -12.89
CA THR A 53 -11.72 -1.43 -12.46
C THR A 53 -11.65 -2.93 -12.60
N HIS A 54 -12.75 -3.64 -12.28
CA HIS A 54 -12.84 -5.11 -12.38
C HIS A 54 -14.23 -5.54 -12.79
N GLN A 55 -14.28 -6.60 -13.60
CA GLN A 55 -15.50 -7.30 -13.95
C GLN A 55 -15.26 -8.80 -13.81
N TYR A 56 -16.19 -9.51 -13.16
CA TYR A 56 -16.15 -10.96 -13.05
C TYR A 56 -17.57 -11.54 -12.94
N ILE A 57 -17.69 -12.82 -13.27
CA ILE A 57 -18.96 -13.52 -13.31
C ILE A 57 -19.15 -14.29 -12.01
N LYS A 58 -20.37 -14.26 -11.48
CA LYS A 58 -20.83 -15.11 -10.39
C LYS A 58 -22.13 -15.81 -10.77
N TYR A 59 -22.41 -16.92 -10.09
CA TYR A 59 -23.67 -17.66 -10.21
C TYR A 59 -24.48 -17.51 -8.93
N ASN A 60 -25.77 -17.23 -9.07
CA ASN A 60 -26.70 -17.15 -7.94
C ASN A 60 -27.03 -18.58 -7.46
N LYS A 61 -27.66 -18.72 -6.29
CA LYS A 61 -28.19 -19.99 -5.74
C LYS A 61 -29.10 -20.76 -6.72
N LYS A 62 -29.69 -20.07 -7.68
CA LYS A 62 -30.53 -20.63 -8.79
C LYS A 62 -29.73 -20.87 -10.08
N ASN A 63 -28.38 -20.96 -10.02
CA ASN A 63 -27.49 -21.11 -11.18
C ASN A 63 -27.67 -20.05 -12.29
N LYS A 64 -28.25 -18.90 -12.00
CA LYS A 64 -28.30 -17.79 -12.95
C LYS A 64 -27.01 -17.00 -12.90
N LYS A 65 -26.42 -16.80 -14.07
CA LYS A 65 -25.21 -16.00 -14.28
C LYS A 65 -25.50 -14.51 -14.06
N TYR A 66 -24.62 -13.82 -13.35
CA TYR A 66 -24.63 -12.36 -13.22
C TYR A 66 -23.22 -11.81 -13.18
N TRP A 67 -23.05 -10.57 -13.64
CA TRP A 67 -21.79 -9.87 -13.65
C TRP A 67 -21.67 -9.00 -12.40
N VAL A 68 -20.52 -9.09 -11.73
CA VAL A 68 -20.16 -8.18 -10.65
C VAL A 68 -19.17 -7.18 -11.21
N LEU A 69 -19.53 -5.91 -11.12
CA LEU A 69 -18.74 -4.79 -11.58
C LEU A 69 -18.15 -4.07 -10.36
N LYS A 70 -16.86 -3.81 -10.36
CA LYS A 70 -16.21 -2.93 -9.40
C LYS A 70 -15.94 -1.62 -10.07
N LEU A 71 -16.58 -0.57 -9.57
CA LEU A 71 -16.53 0.76 -10.12
C LEU A 71 -15.83 1.71 -9.14
N GLN A 72 -15.01 2.58 -9.68
CA GLN A 72 -14.29 3.62 -8.93
C GLN A 72 -14.75 4.98 -9.40
N THR A 73 -15.19 5.80 -8.46
CA THR A 73 -15.46 7.24 -8.64
C THR A 73 -14.34 8.05 -7.99
N GLU A 74 -14.40 9.34 -8.10
CA GLU A 74 -13.45 10.24 -7.41
C GLU A 74 -13.50 10.07 -5.88
N ASN A 75 -14.69 9.88 -5.32
CA ASN A 75 -14.92 9.90 -3.88
C ASN A 75 -14.94 8.54 -3.21
N PHE A 76 -15.34 7.48 -3.93
CA PHE A 76 -15.51 6.14 -3.36
C PHE A 76 -15.41 5.04 -4.43
N THR A 77 -15.24 3.82 -3.96
CA THR A 77 -15.27 2.62 -4.81
C THR A 77 -16.45 1.73 -4.36
N PHE A 78 -17.19 1.17 -5.28
CA PHE A 78 -18.31 0.30 -4.97
C PHE A 78 -18.40 -0.89 -5.90
N TYR A 79 -19.10 -1.93 -5.43
CA TYR A 79 -19.48 -3.08 -6.23
C TYR A 79 -20.94 -2.96 -6.60
N THR A 80 -21.25 -3.33 -7.83
CA THR A 80 -22.63 -3.46 -8.29
C THR A 80 -22.81 -4.72 -9.14
N THR A 81 -24.04 -5.09 -9.42
CA THR A 81 -24.34 -6.29 -10.18
C THR A 81 -25.21 -5.96 -11.40
N SER A 82 -24.91 -6.61 -12.53
CA SER A 82 -25.74 -6.56 -13.72
C SER A 82 -26.10 -7.98 -14.15
N PHE A 83 -27.38 -8.20 -14.51
CA PHE A 83 -27.82 -9.47 -15.07
C PHE A 83 -27.63 -9.52 -16.58
N LYS A 84 -27.45 -8.38 -17.23
CA LYS A 84 -27.17 -8.29 -18.68
C LYS A 84 -25.66 -8.19 -18.87
N ASP A 85 -25.19 -8.83 -19.95
CA ASP A 85 -23.82 -8.60 -20.41
C ASP A 85 -23.77 -7.21 -21.03
N LEU A 86 -22.97 -6.36 -20.42
CA LEU A 86 -22.80 -4.99 -20.89
C LEU A 86 -21.66 -4.87 -21.92
N ASN A 87 -20.96 -5.98 -22.28
CA ASN A 87 -19.82 -5.97 -23.20
C ASN A 87 -18.86 -4.79 -22.93
N LEU A 88 -18.39 -4.67 -21.69
CA LEU A 88 -17.56 -3.58 -21.24
C LEU A 88 -16.08 -3.89 -21.49
N SER A 89 -15.35 -2.91 -22.00
CA SER A 89 -13.88 -2.96 -22.07
C SER A 89 -13.25 -2.62 -20.71
N LYS A 90 -12.00 -3.05 -20.51
CA LYS A 90 -11.22 -2.64 -19.33
C LYS A 90 -11.03 -1.13 -19.34
N ASN A 91 -11.09 -0.51 -18.14
CA ASN A 91 -10.91 0.93 -17.96
C ASN A 91 -11.93 1.83 -18.69
N GLN A 92 -13.12 1.32 -18.97
CA GLN A 92 -14.21 2.09 -19.53
C GLN A 92 -14.90 2.93 -18.46
N PHE A 93 -15.22 4.19 -18.78
CA PHE A 93 -16.10 4.98 -17.95
C PHE A 93 -17.56 4.60 -18.20
N LEU A 94 -18.33 4.64 -17.12
CA LEU A 94 -19.77 4.36 -17.13
C LEU A 94 -20.51 5.51 -16.43
N SER A 95 -21.64 5.92 -16.97
CA SER A 95 -22.67 6.65 -16.24
C SER A 95 -23.70 5.67 -15.73
N LEU A 96 -24.15 5.82 -14.50
CA LEU A 96 -25.15 4.93 -13.88
C LEU A 96 -25.80 5.60 -12.68
N ARG A 97 -26.95 5.06 -12.28
CA ARG A 97 -27.66 5.47 -11.06
C ARG A 97 -27.53 4.38 -10.00
N ILE A 98 -27.22 4.79 -8.77
CA ILE A 98 -27.11 3.89 -7.62
C ILE A 98 -28.20 4.18 -6.60
N ILE A 99 -28.63 3.13 -5.88
CA ILE A 99 -29.61 3.23 -4.79
C ILE A 99 -28.87 3.38 -3.48
N THR A 100 -29.02 4.52 -2.80
CA THR A 100 -28.24 4.91 -1.61
C THR A 100 -28.88 4.47 -0.30
N HIS A 101 -30.15 4.07 -0.30
CA HIS A 101 -30.96 3.86 0.92
C HIS A 101 -30.30 2.95 1.97
N ASN A 102 -29.72 1.84 1.56
CA ASN A 102 -29.17 0.82 2.47
C ASN A 102 -27.69 1.04 2.80
N ILE A 103 -27.08 2.16 2.36
CA ILE A 103 -25.67 2.43 2.59
C ILE A 103 -25.50 3.20 3.91
N ASN A 104 -24.71 2.66 4.83
CA ASN A 104 -24.40 3.29 6.10
C ASN A 104 -23.12 4.13 6.00
N PHE A 105 -22.91 5.06 6.93
CA PHE A 105 -21.69 5.88 6.98
C PHE A 105 -20.40 5.05 7.07
N LYS A 106 -20.43 3.95 7.82
CA LYS A 106 -19.31 2.99 7.88
C LYS A 106 -18.99 2.39 6.50
N ASP A 107 -20.02 2.01 5.75
CA ASP A 107 -19.86 1.45 4.40
C ASP A 107 -19.28 2.49 3.46
N TYR A 108 -19.77 3.72 3.50
CA TYR A 108 -19.27 4.86 2.71
C TYR A 108 -17.80 5.19 3.01
N LEU A 109 -17.35 5.07 4.25
CA LEU A 109 -15.95 5.25 4.64
C LEU A 109 -15.08 4.03 4.28
N SER A 110 -15.66 2.87 4.05
CA SER A 110 -14.92 1.66 3.73
C SER A 110 -14.28 1.75 2.35
N LYS A 111 -13.27 0.92 2.09
CA LYS A 111 -12.55 0.89 0.80
C LYS A 111 -13.48 0.60 -0.38
N SER A 112 -14.52 -0.21 -0.17
CA SER A 112 -15.53 -0.52 -1.19
C SER A 112 -16.77 -1.10 -0.53
N PHE A 113 -17.93 -0.68 -0.97
CA PHE A 113 -19.23 -1.16 -0.50
C PHE A 113 -20.06 -1.71 -1.67
N TYR A 114 -21.18 -2.35 -1.39
CA TYR A 114 -22.13 -2.80 -2.40
C TYR A 114 -23.24 -1.77 -2.55
N ALA A 115 -23.54 -1.37 -3.80
CA ALA A 115 -24.66 -0.51 -4.13
C ALA A 115 -25.42 -1.10 -5.33
N PRO A 116 -26.73 -1.38 -5.21
CA PRO A 116 -27.55 -1.73 -6.36
C PRO A 116 -27.55 -0.57 -7.36
N SER A 117 -27.42 -0.89 -8.66
CA SER A 117 -27.40 0.12 -9.70
C SER A 117 -28.23 -0.28 -10.92
N TYR A 118 -28.58 0.71 -11.69
CA TYR A 118 -29.34 0.61 -12.91
C TYR A 118 -28.98 1.76 -13.86
N ASP A 119 -29.52 1.75 -15.07
CA ASP A 119 -29.35 2.82 -16.08
C ASP A 119 -27.86 2.98 -16.46
N PHE A 120 -27.29 1.87 -16.98
CA PHE A 120 -25.90 1.85 -17.36
C PHE A 120 -25.71 2.43 -18.77
N GLU A 121 -24.97 3.52 -18.87
CA GLU A 121 -24.53 4.12 -20.12
C GLU A 121 -23.01 3.99 -20.26
N LYS A 122 -22.57 3.58 -21.44
CA LYS A 122 -21.14 3.48 -21.76
C LYS A 122 -20.62 4.84 -22.17
N LEU A 123 -19.55 5.24 -21.55
CA LEU A 123 -18.79 6.44 -21.90
C LEU A 123 -17.48 6.06 -22.62
N LYS A 124 -16.65 7.05 -22.91
CA LYS A 124 -15.34 6.83 -23.52
C LYS A 124 -14.42 6.01 -22.61
N GLU A 125 -13.49 5.30 -23.20
CA GLU A 125 -12.39 4.66 -22.45
C GLU A 125 -11.51 5.71 -21.80
N LYS A 126 -10.86 5.34 -20.70
CA LYS A 126 -9.92 6.21 -20.02
C LYS A 126 -8.67 6.39 -20.89
N GLU A 127 -8.46 7.58 -21.38
CA GLU A 127 -7.19 7.94 -21.97
C GLU A 127 -6.14 8.12 -20.87
N TYR A 128 -5.01 7.46 -21.04
CA TYR A 128 -3.91 7.60 -20.11
C TYR A 128 -3.12 8.87 -20.39
N ASN A 129 -2.54 9.46 -19.35
CA ASN A 129 -1.56 10.51 -19.48
C ASN A 129 -0.43 10.06 -20.44
N PRO A 130 0.11 10.95 -21.32
CA PRO A 130 1.18 10.61 -22.25
C PRO A 130 2.37 9.88 -21.61
N ILE A 131 2.74 10.25 -20.38
CA ILE A 131 3.83 9.57 -19.65
C ILE A 131 3.46 8.11 -19.36
N ILE A 132 2.23 7.85 -18.90
CA ILE A 132 1.75 6.49 -18.62
C ILE A 132 1.71 5.69 -19.91
N SER A 133 1.16 6.26 -20.99
CA SER A 133 1.10 5.63 -22.31
C SER A 133 2.48 5.29 -22.85
N TYR A 134 3.48 6.18 -22.69
CA TYR A 134 4.85 5.95 -23.10
C TYR A 134 5.46 4.69 -22.44
N PHE A 135 5.25 4.50 -21.13
CA PHE A 135 5.72 3.29 -20.42
C PHE A 135 4.97 2.04 -20.88
N LEU A 136 3.64 2.11 -20.97
CA LEU A 136 2.81 0.95 -21.30
C LEU A 136 2.99 0.46 -22.73
N ASN A 137 3.23 1.36 -23.69
CA ASN A 137 3.38 1.01 -25.11
C ASN A 137 4.70 0.28 -25.43
N GLN A 138 5.66 0.22 -24.50
CA GLN A 138 6.88 -0.56 -24.64
C GLN A 138 6.64 -2.07 -24.50
N HIS A 139 5.43 -2.50 -24.10
CA HIS A 139 5.12 -3.90 -23.84
C HIS A 139 4.04 -4.42 -24.79
N THR A 140 4.28 -5.59 -25.37
CA THR A 140 3.30 -6.30 -26.21
C THR A 140 2.43 -7.26 -25.39
N ASN A 141 2.97 -7.85 -24.32
CA ASN A 141 2.25 -8.77 -23.45
C ASN A 141 1.39 -7.98 -22.45
N GLU A 142 0.06 -8.15 -22.50
CA GLU A 142 -0.91 -7.44 -21.65
C GLU A 142 -0.68 -7.70 -20.14
N LYS A 143 -0.26 -8.90 -19.76
CA LYS A 143 0.02 -9.22 -18.35
C LYS A 143 1.23 -8.46 -17.81
N ILE A 144 2.28 -8.35 -18.60
CA ILE A 144 3.49 -7.59 -18.25
C ILE A 144 3.19 -6.09 -18.25
N LYS A 145 2.39 -5.63 -19.21
CA LYS A 145 1.89 -4.25 -19.26
C LYS A 145 1.10 -3.89 -17.99
N GLU A 146 0.22 -4.78 -17.54
CA GLU A 146 -0.50 -4.63 -16.25
C GLU A 146 0.46 -4.61 -15.05
N PHE A 147 1.49 -5.47 -15.07
CA PHE A 147 2.49 -5.54 -14.01
C PHE A 147 3.25 -4.22 -13.86
N TYR A 148 3.82 -3.69 -14.93
CA TYR A 148 4.54 -2.42 -14.88
C TYR A 148 3.61 -1.22 -14.66
N GLY A 149 2.40 -1.27 -15.19
CA GLY A 149 1.37 -0.28 -14.92
C GLY A 149 1.00 -0.18 -13.44
N ALA A 150 0.92 -1.33 -12.76
CA ALA A 150 0.70 -1.36 -11.31
C ALA A 150 1.93 -0.90 -10.53
N LEU A 151 3.13 -1.34 -10.96
CA LEU A 151 4.39 -1.07 -10.29
C LEU A 151 4.74 0.43 -10.29
N PHE A 152 4.54 1.11 -11.43
CA PHE A 152 4.92 2.52 -11.57
C PHE A 152 3.74 3.48 -11.39
N PHE A 153 2.53 3.11 -11.76
CA PHE A 153 1.39 4.04 -11.79
C PHE A 153 0.21 3.60 -10.93
N ALA A 154 0.36 2.54 -10.13
CA ALA A 154 -0.68 1.97 -9.29
C ALA A 154 -1.98 1.64 -10.06
N LEU A 155 -1.85 1.26 -11.35
CA LEU A 155 -3.00 0.87 -12.15
C LEU A 155 -3.62 -0.43 -11.64
N PRO A 156 -4.92 -0.64 -11.85
CA PRO A 156 -5.60 -1.86 -11.44
C PRO A 156 -5.06 -3.07 -12.21
N ILE A 157 -4.86 -4.19 -11.50
CA ILE A 157 -4.38 -5.46 -12.08
C ILE A 157 -5.52 -6.45 -12.23
N SER A 158 -5.43 -7.35 -13.22
CA SER A 158 -6.37 -8.46 -13.42
C SER A 158 -6.36 -9.43 -12.24
N LEU A 159 -7.41 -10.26 -12.14
CA LEU A 159 -7.47 -11.32 -11.13
C LEU A 159 -6.36 -12.36 -11.33
N GLU A 160 -6.01 -12.64 -12.58
CA GLU A 160 -4.93 -13.57 -12.92
C GLU A 160 -3.60 -13.08 -12.37
N LEU A 161 -3.17 -11.87 -12.72
CA LEU A 161 -1.92 -11.30 -12.22
C LEU A 161 -1.93 -11.16 -10.69
N ARG A 162 -3.08 -10.80 -10.09
CA ARG A 162 -3.22 -10.75 -8.63
C ARG A 162 -2.97 -12.12 -7.97
N ASN A 163 -3.51 -13.19 -8.56
CA ASN A 163 -3.29 -14.54 -8.04
C ASN A 163 -1.81 -14.92 -8.13
N ASP A 164 -1.15 -14.65 -9.27
CA ASP A 164 0.26 -14.93 -9.44
C ASP A 164 1.14 -14.20 -8.42
N VAL A 165 0.87 -12.92 -8.24
CA VAL A 165 1.54 -12.06 -7.25
C VAL A 165 1.37 -12.58 -5.82
N ASN A 166 0.18 -13.08 -5.49
CA ASN A 166 -0.09 -13.69 -4.19
C ASN A 166 0.62 -15.03 -4.01
N TYR A 167 0.73 -15.83 -5.08
CA TYR A 167 1.49 -17.08 -5.07
C TYR A 167 2.96 -16.87 -4.71
N TYR A 168 3.57 -15.79 -5.23
CA TYR A 168 4.95 -15.43 -4.91
C TYR A 168 5.11 -14.62 -3.63
N GLY A 169 4.03 -14.21 -2.98
CA GLY A 169 4.07 -13.36 -1.80
C GLY A 169 4.62 -11.95 -2.03
N ILE A 170 4.66 -11.50 -3.29
CA ILE A 170 5.25 -10.22 -3.71
C ILE A 170 4.23 -9.07 -3.86
N ALA A 171 3.00 -9.25 -3.39
CA ALA A 171 1.97 -8.22 -3.47
C ALA A 171 2.42 -6.87 -2.87
N HIS A 172 3.25 -6.92 -1.83
CA HIS A 172 3.81 -5.74 -1.18
C HIS A 172 4.89 -5.01 -2.03
N LEU A 173 5.49 -5.70 -3.02
CA LEU A 173 6.47 -5.13 -3.95
C LEU A 173 5.81 -4.48 -5.18
N ILE A 174 4.59 -4.87 -5.53
CA ILE A 174 3.87 -4.28 -6.68
C ILE A 174 3.03 -3.09 -6.24
N ALA A 175 2.41 -3.17 -5.06
CA ALA A 175 1.68 -2.04 -4.52
C ALA A 175 2.65 -0.93 -4.10
N ILE A 176 2.49 0.28 -4.65
CA ILE A 176 3.33 1.42 -4.28
C ILE A 176 3.26 1.63 -2.76
N SER A 177 4.40 1.60 -2.09
CA SER A 177 4.54 1.57 -0.64
C SER A 177 5.64 2.51 -0.14
N GLY A 178 5.80 2.61 1.18
CA GLY A 178 6.92 3.35 1.80
C GLY A 178 8.30 2.85 1.36
N TYR A 179 8.41 1.57 1.02
CA TYR A 179 9.65 1.00 0.48
C TYR A 179 10.03 1.63 -0.88
N HIS A 180 9.05 1.80 -1.79
CA HIS A 180 9.26 2.48 -3.07
C HIS A 180 9.66 3.95 -2.87
N ILE A 181 8.98 4.66 -1.96
CA ILE A 181 9.34 6.05 -1.63
C ILE A 181 10.77 6.12 -1.10
N GLY A 182 11.15 5.21 -0.20
CA GLY A 182 12.51 5.14 0.32
C GLY A 182 13.57 4.88 -0.76
N LEU A 183 13.30 3.94 -1.68
CA LEU A 183 14.19 3.64 -2.81
C LEU A 183 14.31 4.84 -3.77
N LEU A 184 13.20 5.43 -4.17
CA LEU A 184 13.19 6.60 -5.06
C LEU A 184 13.85 7.81 -4.40
N PHE A 185 13.57 8.05 -3.12
CA PHE A 185 14.22 9.12 -2.37
C PHE A 185 15.74 8.95 -2.37
N SER A 186 16.21 7.75 -2.03
CA SER A 186 17.64 7.43 -2.00
C SER A 186 18.29 7.54 -3.36
N LEU A 187 17.63 7.06 -4.41
CA LEU A 187 18.12 7.13 -5.79
C LEU A 187 18.25 8.58 -6.26
N ILE A 188 17.18 9.37 -6.13
CA ILE A 188 17.17 10.78 -6.55
C ILE A 188 18.19 11.58 -5.74
N PHE A 189 18.26 11.33 -4.42
CA PHE A 189 19.24 11.98 -3.54
C PHE A 189 20.67 11.65 -3.98
N PHE A 190 20.96 10.38 -4.25
CA PHE A 190 22.30 9.94 -4.69
C PHE A 190 22.71 10.58 -6.01
N ILE A 191 21.80 10.72 -6.96
CA ILE A 191 22.06 11.34 -8.27
C ILE A 191 22.25 12.86 -8.13
N LEU A 192 21.38 13.52 -7.37
CA LEU A 192 21.38 14.99 -7.28
C LEU A 192 22.39 15.55 -6.28
N ALA A 193 22.77 14.79 -5.24
CA ALA A 193 23.65 15.28 -4.19
C ALA A 193 25.04 15.74 -4.70
N PRO A 194 25.76 15.00 -5.56
CA PRO A 194 27.05 15.47 -6.11
C PRO A 194 26.88 16.74 -6.96
N ILE A 195 25.85 16.79 -7.78
CA ILE A 195 25.55 17.93 -8.66
C ILE A 195 25.25 19.17 -7.82
N TYR A 196 24.32 19.05 -6.88
CA TYR A 196 23.95 20.17 -5.99
C TYR A 196 25.10 20.60 -5.10
N SER A 197 25.91 19.67 -4.56
CA SER A 197 27.06 19.96 -3.73
C SER A 197 28.12 20.79 -4.45
N PHE A 198 28.33 20.53 -5.75
CA PHE A 198 29.24 21.34 -6.59
C PHE A 198 28.79 22.79 -6.66
N PHE A 199 27.51 23.04 -6.97
CA PHE A 199 26.95 24.40 -7.01
C PHE A 199 26.87 25.06 -5.65
N GLN A 200 26.45 24.31 -4.61
CA GLN A 200 26.31 24.79 -3.24
C GLN A 200 27.61 25.35 -2.70
N LYS A 201 28.71 24.59 -2.82
CA LYS A 201 30.02 25.02 -2.31
C LYS A 201 30.50 26.31 -2.96
N ARG A 202 30.10 26.55 -4.22
CA ARG A 202 30.57 27.74 -4.99
C ARG A 202 29.68 28.95 -4.78
N TYR A 203 28.35 28.77 -4.75
CA TYR A 203 27.37 29.89 -4.76
C TYR A 203 26.62 30.07 -3.47
N PHE A 204 26.38 28.99 -2.71
CA PHE A 204 25.48 29.01 -1.54
C PHE A 204 26.04 28.15 -0.37
N PRO A 205 27.26 28.43 0.14
CA PRO A 205 27.94 27.59 1.13
C PRO A 205 27.22 27.52 2.48
N TYR A 206 26.33 28.46 2.77
CA TYR A 206 25.53 28.54 4.01
C TYR A 206 24.27 27.67 4.00
N ARG A 207 23.87 27.14 2.83
CA ARG A 207 22.66 26.31 2.74
C ARG A 207 22.92 24.86 3.16
N ASN A 208 21.87 24.18 3.66
CA ASN A 208 21.95 22.80 4.06
C ASN A 208 21.54 21.89 2.89
N LEU A 209 22.51 21.21 2.28
CA LEU A 209 22.30 20.28 1.15
C LEU A 209 21.20 19.26 1.42
N ARG A 210 21.20 18.63 2.62
CA ARG A 210 20.21 17.59 2.93
C ARG A 210 18.79 18.16 2.96
N LEU A 211 18.60 19.33 3.55
CA LEU A 211 17.32 19.99 3.68
C LEU A 211 16.80 20.41 2.29
N ASP A 212 17.63 21.08 1.52
CA ASP A 212 17.24 21.62 0.20
C ASP A 212 16.87 20.48 -0.77
N LEU A 213 17.69 19.41 -0.85
CA LEU A 213 17.39 18.26 -1.69
C LEU A 213 16.16 17.51 -1.20
N SER A 214 15.96 17.37 0.11
CA SER A 214 14.76 16.72 0.62
C SER A 214 13.49 17.48 0.23
N ILE A 215 13.48 18.80 0.32
CA ILE A 215 12.35 19.63 -0.11
C ILE A 215 12.07 19.43 -1.61
N LEU A 216 13.12 19.43 -2.44
CA LEU A 216 13.00 19.19 -3.88
C LEU A 216 12.40 17.81 -4.17
N ILE A 217 12.92 16.76 -3.51
CA ILE A 217 12.45 15.39 -3.69
C ILE A 217 10.98 15.25 -3.26
N PHE A 218 10.58 15.86 -2.15
CA PHE A 218 9.17 15.87 -1.75
C PHE A 218 8.27 16.62 -2.72
N ALA A 219 8.74 17.70 -3.33
CA ALA A 219 7.99 18.38 -4.41
C ALA A 219 7.81 17.45 -5.62
N LEU A 220 8.85 16.69 -6.01
CA LEU A 220 8.75 15.67 -7.06
C LEU A 220 7.76 14.55 -6.68
N PHE A 221 7.72 14.12 -5.43
CA PHE A 221 6.74 13.13 -4.97
C PHE A 221 5.30 13.66 -4.99
N LEU A 222 5.08 14.94 -4.70
CA LEU A 222 3.77 15.56 -4.85
C LEU A 222 3.33 15.60 -6.32
N ALA A 223 4.23 15.98 -7.24
CA ALA A 223 3.96 15.92 -8.67
C ALA A 223 3.64 14.49 -9.14
N TYR A 224 4.38 13.51 -8.65
CA TYR A 224 4.09 12.09 -8.91
C TYR A 224 2.75 11.65 -8.31
N ALA A 225 2.36 12.12 -7.13
CA ALA A 225 1.04 11.88 -6.55
C ALA A 225 -0.09 12.38 -7.46
N CYS A 226 0.07 13.58 -8.05
CA CYS A 226 -0.88 14.10 -9.04
C CYS A 226 -0.95 13.22 -10.29
N LEU A 227 0.18 12.72 -10.77
CA LEU A 227 0.24 11.83 -11.95
C LEU A 227 -0.52 10.52 -11.73
N ILE A 228 -0.36 9.88 -10.55
CA ILE A 228 -1.00 8.60 -10.22
C ILE A 228 -2.42 8.75 -9.64
N GLY A 229 -2.92 9.97 -9.43
CA GLY A 229 -4.27 10.25 -8.91
C GLY A 229 -4.42 10.04 -7.41
N PHE A 230 -3.44 10.42 -6.59
CA PHE A 230 -3.47 10.36 -5.11
C PHE A 230 -3.90 8.99 -4.54
N VAL A 231 -3.35 7.92 -5.09
CA VAL A 231 -3.67 6.57 -4.62
C VAL A 231 -3.42 6.45 -3.10
N PRO A 232 -4.38 5.91 -2.30
CA PRO A 232 -4.30 5.90 -0.84
C PRO A 232 -3.04 5.28 -0.24
N SER A 233 -2.46 4.26 -0.91
CA SER A 233 -1.21 3.62 -0.47
C SER A 233 -0.01 4.56 -0.58
N PHE A 234 0.05 5.35 -1.65
CA PHE A 234 1.12 6.33 -1.86
C PHE A 234 0.99 7.53 -0.92
N VAL A 235 -0.23 8.10 -0.81
CA VAL A 235 -0.52 9.25 0.07
C VAL A 235 -0.13 8.94 1.51
N ARG A 236 -0.51 7.76 2.02
CA ARG A 236 -0.13 7.29 3.36
C ARG A 236 1.38 7.25 3.53
N SER A 237 2.08 6.64 2.56
CA SER A 237 3.54 6.51 2.62
C SER A 237 4.23 7.87 2.52
N LEU A 238 3.67 8.80 1.77
CA LEU A 238 4.15 10.18 1.67
C LEU A 238 3.95 10.95 2.99
N ILE A 239 2.80 10.82 3.65
CA ILE A 239 2.54 11.42 4.97
C ILE A 239 3.56 10.88 5.99
N MET A 240 3.79 9.56 6.02
CA MET A 240 4.78 8.96 6.90
C MET A 240 6.19 9.45 6.60
N ALA A 241 6.57 9.58 5.32
CA ALA A 241 7.87 10.11 4.92
C ALA A 241 8.07 11.57 5.35
N PHE A 242 7.06 12.42 5.19
CA PHE A 242 7.07 13.80 5.71
C PHE A 242 7.22 13.83 7.24
N TRP A 243 6.51 12.95 7.94
CA TRP A 243 6.62 12.86 9.39
C TRP A 243 8.03 12.46 9.83
N VAL A 244 8.60 11.43 9.20
CA VAL A 244 9.98 10.99 9.45
C VAL A 244 10.97 12.13 9.15
N PHE A 245 10.80 12.85 8.05
CA PHE A 245 11.63 14.00 7.71
C PHE A 245 11.55 15.10 8.78
N TYR A 246 10.34 15.43 9.24
CA TYR A 246 10.15 16.38 10.34
C TYR A 246 10.87 15.95 11.62
N LEU A 247 10.76 14.66 11.99
CA LEU A 247 11.45 14.12 13.16
C LEU A 247 12.99 14.22 13.01
N LEU A 248 13.50 13.93 11.81
CA LEU A 248 14.94 14.10 11.51
C LEU A 248 15.39 15.55 11.64
N CYS A 249 14.63 16.52 11.14
CA CYS A 249 14.91 17.93 11.28
C CYS A 249 14.95 18.39 12.75
N LYS A 250 14.20 17.71 13.62
CA LYS A 250 14.16 17.96 15.07
C LYS A 250 15.13 17.11 15.87
N ASN A 251 15.98 16.29 15.21
CA ASN A 251 16.92 15.35 15.84
C ASN A 251 16.25 14.34 16.80
N ILE A 252 15.00 13.95 16.50
CA ILE A 252 14.24 12.99 17.29
C ILE A 252 14.49 11.58 16.75
N LYS A 253 14.65 10.60 17.66
CA LYS A 253 14.80 9.19 17.29
C LYS A 253 13.55 8.68 16.55
N ILE A 254 13.74 8.23 15.31
CA ILE A 254 12.65 7.72 14.46
C ILE A 254 12.19 6.35 14.95
N ILE A 255 13.13 5.45 15.27
CA ILE A 255 12.85 4.07 15.68
C ILE A 255 12.41 4.04 17.14
N ASN A 256 11.12 4.37 17.35
CA ASN A 256 10.46 4.35 18.66
C ASN A 256 8.97 4.05 18.45
N PHE A 257 8.39 3.21 19.31
CA PHE A 257 6.95 2.86 19.25
C PHE A 257 6.03 4.08 19.45
N VAL A 258 6.48 5.09 20.20
CA VAL A 258 5.71 6.33 20.39
C VAL A 258 5.66 7.13 19.09
N THR A 259 6.79 7.24 18.35
CA THR A 259 6.81 7.91 17.04
C THR A 259 5.95 7.18 16.01
N LEU A 260 5.91 5.83 16.06
CA LEU A 260 5.00 5.03 15.25
C LEU A 260 3.54 5.33 15.62
N PHE A 261 3.19 5.37 16.89
CA PHE A 261 1.85 5.71 17.35
C PHE A 261 1.43 7.11 16.88
N CYS A 262 2.29 8.12 17.02
CA CYS A 262 2.04 9.47 16.52
C CYS A 262 1.83 9.48 14.99
N SER A 263 2.61 8.69 14.23
CA SER A 263 2.44 8.60 12.78
C SER A 263 1.11 7.96 12.37
N ILE A 264 0.64 6.97 13.13
CA ILE A 264 -0.67 6.33 12.93
C ILE A 264 -1.79 7.35 13.16
N LEU A 265 -1.74 8.06 14.28
CA LEU A 265 -2.73 9.09 14.62
C LEU A 265 -2.77 10.20 13.57
N LEU A 266 -1.62 10.65 13.10
CA LEU A 266 -1.51 11.67 12.06
C LEU A 266 -2.11 11.19 10.72
N CYS A 267 -1.81 9.96 10.31
CA CYS A 267 -2.41 9.40 9.09
C CYS A 267 -3.93 9.31 9.18
N ILE A 268 -4.46 8.84 10.32
CA ILE A 268 -5.91 8.70 10.53
C ILE A 268 -6.59 10.07 10.60
N SER A 269 -5.96 11.07 11.23
CA SER A 269 -6.51 12.42 11.34
C SER A 269 -6.62 13.12 10.00
N LEU A 270 -5.62 12.95 9.12
CA LEU A 270 -5.61 13.54 7.78
C LEU A 270 -6.53 12.79 6.81
N TYR A 271 -6.67 11.46 6.97
CA TYR A 271 -7.47 10.64 6.07
C TYR A 271 -8.24 9.54 6.84
N PRO A 272 -9.41 9.85 7.42
CA PRO A 272 -10.16 8.94 8.30
C PRO A 272 -10.54 7.61 7.65
N ARG A 273 -10.70 7.55 6.32
CA ARG A 273 -10.99 6.32 5.56
C ARG A 273 -9.91 5.24 5.71
N LEU A 274 -8.69 5.61 6.14
CA LEU A 274 -7.61 4.64 6.39
C LEU A 274 -7.95 3.65 7.51
N LEU A 275 -8.79 4.03 8.47
CA LEU A 275 -9.25 3.13 9.56
C LEU A 275 -9.83 1.81 9.03
N PHE A 276 -10.48 1.84 7.86
CA PHE A 276 -11.11 0.67 7.25
C PHE A 276 -10.24 0.02 6.15
N SER A 277 -8.97 0.45 6.02
CA SER A 277 -8.07 -0.04 4.99
C SER A 277 -7.19 -1.19 5.50
N ILE A 278 -7.37 -2.41 4.96
CA ILE A 278 -6.50 -3.57 5.22
C ILE A 278 -5.03 -3.23 4.88
N GLY A 279 -4.80 -2.49 3.78
CA GLY A 279 -3.46 -2.06 3.40
C GLY A 279 -2.81 -1.13 4.43
N PHE A 280 -3.59 -0.32 5.16
CA PHE A 280 -3.08 0.50 6.26
C PHE A 280 -2.70 -0.36 7.45
N LEU A 281 -3.53 -1.33 7.82
CA LEU A 281 -3.23 -2.30 8.87
C LEU A 281 -1.89 -3.03 8.58
N PHE A 282 -1.71 -3.53 7.36
CA PHE A 282 -0.46 -4.21 6.99
C PHE A 282 0.76 -3.30 7.03
N SER A 283 0.59 -2.02 6.65
CA SER A 283 1.68 -1.05 6.75
C SER A 283 2.10 -0.78 8.19
N ILE A 284 1.12 -0.62 9.10
CA ILE A 284 1.38 -0.44 10.52
C ILE A 284 2.08 -1.67 11.09
N LEU A 285 1.56 -2.86 10.82
CA LEU A 285 2.14 -4.11 11.30
C LEU A 285 3.56 -4.32 10.77
N GLY A 286 3.80 -4.05 9.48
CA GLY A 286 5.13 -4.15 8.89
C GLY A 286 6.14 -3.25 9.60
N VAL A 287 5.82 -1.96 9.80
CA VAL A 287 6.70 -1.02 10.52
C VAL A 287 6.85 -1.42 11.99
N PHE A 288 5.77 -1.89 12.64
CA PHE A 288 5.81 -2.39 14.02
C PHE A 288 6.79 -3.56 14.16
N TYR A 289 6.76 -4.55 13.26
CA TYR A 289 7.68 -5.69 13.30
C TYR A 289 9.12 -5.30 12.96
N ILE A 290 9.35 -4.31 12.10
CA ILE A 290 10.66 -3.72 11.89
C ILE A 290 11.18 -3.10 13.20
N PHE A 291 10.35 -2.31 13.87
CA PHE A 291 10.74 -1.67 15.14
C PHE A 291 10.96 -2.71 16.25
N LEU A 292 10.17 -3.77 16.28
CA LEU A 292 10.32 -4.88 17.24
C LEU A 292 11.67 -5.59 17.05
N TYR A 293 12.05 -5.87 15.80
CA TYR A 293 13.37 -6.41 15.48
C TYR A 293 14.50 -5.49 15.92
N MET A 294 14.40 -4.22 15.52
CA MET A 294 15.40 -3.21 15.86
C MET A 294 15.53 -3.01 17.37
N HIS A 295 14.45 -3.08 18.12
CA HIS A 295 14.44 -2.96 19.56
C HIS A 295 15.18 -4.10 20.28
N HIS A 296 14.99 -5.35 19.82
CA HIS A 296 15.54 -6.52 20.51
C HIS A 296 16.86 -7.03 19.96
N PHE A 297 17.18 -6.79 18.66
CA PHE A 297 18.23 -7.52 17.96
C PHE A 297 19.25 -6.65 17.22
N ALA A 298 18.96 -5.40 16.86
CA ALA A 298 19.80 -4.59 15.98
C ALA A 298 21.27 -4.45 16.43
N ASN A 299 21.51 -4.39 17.74
CA ASN A 299 22.86 -4.18 18.29
C ASN A 299 23.69 -5.48 18.42
N LYS A 300 23.21 -6.62 17.90
CA LYS A 300 23.86 -7.93 18.11
C LYS A 300 24.66 -8.42 16.92
N PHE A 301 24.37 -7.92 15.73
CA PHE A 301 24.92 -8.40 14.48
C PHE A 301 25.45 -7.25 13.62
N ASN A 302 26.30 -7.59 12.65
CA ASN A 302 26.79 -6.64 11.65
C ASN A 302 25.63 -6.13 10.74
N ASN A 303 25.80 -4.96 10.15
CA ASN A 303 24.75 -4.32 9.35
C ASN A 303 24.19 -5.19 8.22
N LEU A 304 25.04 -5.93 7.50
CA LEU A 304 24.59 -6.84 6.43
C LEU A 304 23.73 -7.98 6.97
N ILE A 305 24.17 -8.61 8.07
CA ILE A 305 23.42 -9.68 8.74
C ILE A 305 22.10 -9.14 9.25
N ASN A 306 22.08 -7.94 9.83
CA ASN A 306 20.85 -7.30 10.29
C ASN A 306 19.84 -7.07 9.17
N ILE A 307 20.27 -6.66 7.97
CA ILE A 307 19.38 -6.45 6.82
C ILE A 307 18.74 -7.78 6.40
N ILE A 308 19.52 -8.86 6.32
CA ILE A 308 19.02 -10.19 5.94
C ILE A 308 18.04 -10.70 7.00
N LEU A 309 18.45 -10.67 8.27
CA LEU A 309 17.60 -11.11 9.37
C LEU A 309 16.33 -10.28 9.52
N LEU A 310 16.39 -8.98 9.27
CA LEU A 310 15.22 -8.10 9.28
C LEU A 310 14.20 -8.52 8.20
N ASN A 311 14.67 -8.84 6.99
CA ASN A 311 13.79 -9.31 5.91
C ASN A 311 13.13 -10.64 6.26
N ILE A 312 13.90 -11.60 6.78
CA ILE A 312 13.37 -12.90 7.24
C ILE A 312 12.37 -12.69 8.38
N TRP A 313 12.72 -11.88 9.36
CA TRP A 313 11.86 -11.56 10.51
C TRP A 313 10.53 -10.94 10.10
N THR A 314 10.57 -9.89 9.28
CA THR A 314 9.35 -9.19 8.85
C THR A 314 8.47 -10.07 7.96
N PHE A 315 9.06 -10.89 7.10
CA PHE A 315 8.31 -11.85 6.30
C PHE A 315 7.53 -12.82 7.19
N PHE A 316 8.22 -13.54 8.09
CA PHE A 316 7.53 -14.50 8.96
C PHE A 316 6.55 -13.83 9.92
N ALA A 317 6.86 -12.67 10.49
CA ALA A 317 5.94 -11.95 11.35
C ALA A 317 4.62 -11.56 10.67
N MET A 318 4.64 -11.37 9.35
CA MET A 318 3.47 -10.97 8.56
C MET A 318 2.64 -12.14 8.03
N VAL A 319 3.12 -13.39 8.09
CA VAL A 319 2.44 -14.56 7.50
C VAL A 319 1.03 -14.73 8.07
N LEU A 320 0.87 -14.79 9.37
CA LEU A 320 -0.42 -15.01 10.03
C LEU A 320 -1.40 -13.86 9.80
N PRO A 321 -1.02 -12.57 9.94
CA PRO A 321 -1.86 -11.45 9.57
C PRO A 321 -2.30 -11.46 8.10
N VAL A 322 -1.43 -11.84 7.18
CA VAL A 322 -1.75 -11.90 5.75
C VAL A 322 -2.71 -13.03 5.46
N LEU A 323 -2.49 -14.24 6.01
CA LEU A 323 -3.34 -15.41 5.81
C LEU A 323 -4.77 -15.20 6.31
N TYR A 324 -4.97 -14.41 7.36
CA TYR A 324 -6.32 -14.10 7.84
C TYR A 324 -7.16 -13.40 6.77
N PHE A 325 -6.57 -12.49 5.99
CA PHE A 325 -7.28 -11.76 4.93
C PHE A 325 -7.17 -12.41 3.56
N PHE A 326 -6.08 -13.14 3.30
CA PHE A 326 -5.76 -13.79 2.03
C PHE A 326 -5.33 -15.22 2.32
N PRO A 327 -6.24 -16.18 2.25
CA PRO A 327 -6.03 -17.54 2.75
C PRO A 327 -5.06 -18.39 1.91
N LEU A 328 -4.52 -17.88 0.82
CA LEU A 328 -3.59 -18.60 -0.04
C LEU A 328 -2.19 -18.66 0.58
N ILE A 329 -1.65 -19.88 0.77
CA ILE A 329 -0.28 -20.11 1.16
C ILE A 329 0.41 -21.04 0.16
N SER A 330 1.69 -20.77 -0.13
CA SER A 330 2.54 -21.52 -1.06
C SER A 330 3.99 -21.45 -0.59
N TYR A 331 4.77 -22.50 -0.85
CA TYR A 331 6.22 -22.48 -0.62
C TYR A 331 6.95 -21.40 -1.43
N GLN A 332 6.40 -21.03 -2.61
CA GLN A 332 6.94 -19.95 -3.43
C GLN A 332 6.96 -18.61 -2.71
N GLN A 333 6.08 -18.40 -1.72
CA GLN A 333 6.06 -17.15 -0.94
C GLN A 333 7.38 -16.90 -0.18
N ILE A 334 8.11 -17.97 0.18
CA ILE A 334 9.44 -17.86 0.81
C ILE A 334 10.44 -17.16 -0.12
N LEU A 335 10.29 -17.34 -1.44
CA LEU A 335 11.09 -16.61 -2.43
C LEU A 335 10.88 -15.10 -2.33
N GLY A 336 9.73 -14.64 -1.79
CA GLY A 336 9.46 -13.23 -1.53
C GLY A 336 10.52 -12.55 -0.66
N ILE A 337 11.21 -13.29 0.21
CA ILE A 337 12.34 -12.77 1.02
C ILE A 337 13.50 -12.39 0.08
N ILE A 338 13.88 -13.29 -0.82
CA ILE A 338 14.97 -13.07 -1.78
C ILE A 338 14.57 -11.99 -2.79
N LEU A 339 13.34 -12.07 -3.31
CA LEU A 339 12.81 -11.11 -4.27
C LEU A 339 12.72 -9.69 -3.69
N SER A 340 12.44 -9.54 -2.39
CA SER A 340 12.48 -8.24 -1.72
C SER A 340 13.89 -7.65 -1.69
N GLY A 341 14.93 -8.48 -1.53
CA GLY A 341 16.32 -8.04 -1.63
C GLY A 341 16.71 -7.64 -3.06
N ILE A 342 16.35 -8.47 -4.05
CA ILE A 342 16.62 -8.21 -5.48
C ILE A 342 15.88 -6.96 -5.95
N PHE A 343 14.72 -6.68 -5.41
CA PHE A 343 13.88 -5.52 -5.78
C PHE A 343 14.58 -4.18 -5.61
N VAL A 344 15.53 -4.07 -4.68
CA VAL A 344 16.35 -2.85 -4.49
C VAL A 344 17.10 -2.47 -5.75
N ILE A 345 17.57 -3.47 -6.50
CA ILE A 345 18.30 -3.28 -7.77
C ILE A 345 17.33 -3.30 -8.95
N PHE A 346 16.36 -4.21 -8.93
CA PHE A 346 15.39 -4.40 -10.01
C PHE A 346 14.57 -3.12 -10.27
N TYR A 347 14.02 -2.51 -9.24
CA TYR A 347 13.13 -1.36 -9.39
C TYR A 347 13.81 -0.13 -10.04
N PRO A 348 14.99 0.33 -9.57
CA PRO A 348 15.71 1.40 -10.25
C PRO A 348 16.17 1.04 -11.68
N LEU A 349 16.60 -0.22 -11.89
CA LEU A 349 17.04 -0.70 -13.18
C LEU A 349 15.90 -0.65 -14.21
N VAL A 350 14.74 -1.23 -13.87
CA VAL A 350 13.58 -1.20 -14.79
C VAL A 350 13.05 0.21 -15.03
N LEU A 351 13.05 1.06 -14.00
CA LEU A 351 12.70 2.47 -14.18
C LEU A 351 13.63 3.15 -15.20
N PHE A 352 14.93 2.94 -15.07
CA PHE A 352 15.91 3.47 -16.02
C PHE A 352 15.71 2.93 -17.43
N LEU A 353 15.48 1.61 -17.58
CA LEU A 353 15.21 0.98 -18.88
C LEU A 353 13.98 1.57 -19.57
N HIS A 354 12.90 1.81 -18.85
CA HIS A 354 11.70 2.46 -19.40
C HIS A 354 11.97 3.91 -19.84
N LEU A 355 12.78 4.66 -19.08
CA LEU A 355 13.13 6.04 -19.44
C LEU A 355 13.91 6.12 -20.77
N ILE A 356 14.74 5.11 -21.07
CA ILE A 356 15.52 5.04 -22.31
C ILE A 356 14.84 4.22 -23.42
N ASN A 357 13.55 3.85 -23.25
CA ASN A 357 12.74 3.10 -24.20
C ASN A 357 13.20 1.64 -24.46
N TYR A 358 13.79 1.01 -23.45
CA TYR A 358 14.18 -0.41 -23.43
C TYR A 358 13.42 -1.19 -22.34
N GLY A 359 12.20 -0.79 -22.03
CA GLY A 359 11.39 -1.42 -20.98
C GLY A 359 11.01 -2.88 -21.25
N ASP A 360 11.02 -3.30 -22.51
CA ASP A 360 10.70 -4.65 -22.97
C ASP A 360 11.81 -5.69 -22.74
N LEU A 361 13.04 -5.25 -22.45
CA LEU A 361 14.22 -6.11 -22.33
C LEU A 361 14.06 -7.27 -21.34
N LEU A 362 13.32 -7.06 -20.25
CA LEU A 362 13.09 -8.07 -19.23
C LEU A 362 11.77 -8.83 -19.38
N ASN A 363 10.99 -8.57 -20.42
CA ASN A 363 9.68 -9.18 -20.62
C ASN A 363 9.73 -10.70 -20.67
N PHE A 364 10.71 -11.28 -21.38
CA PHE A 364 10.88 -12.72 -21.49
C PHE A 364 11.12 -13.36 -20.10
N ILE A 365 12.00 -12.76 -19.30
CA ILE A 365 12.33 -13.28 -17.97
C ILE A 365 11.11 -13.23 -17.05
N LEU A 366 10.34 -12.14 -17.09
CA LEU A 366 9.13 -12.00 -16.28
C LEU A 366 8.02 -12.95 -16.73
N ASP A 367 7.87 -13.20 -18.04
CA ASP A 367 6.87 -14.13 -18.55
C ASP A 367 7.16 -15.56 -18.09
N GLU A 368 8.41 -16.02 -18.21
CA GLU A 368 8.83 -17.33 -17.70
C GLU A 368 8.70 -17.41 -16.16
N PHE A 369 9.04 -16.34 -15.44
CA PHE A 369 8.87 -16.29 -14.00
C PHE A 369 7.42 -16.50 -13.57
N PHE A 370 6.43 -15.86 -14.23
CA PHE A 370 5.02 -16.00 -13.89
C PHE A 370 4.40 -17.34 -14.32
N LYS A 371 5.03 -18.09 -15.23
CA LYS A 371 4.58 -19.45 -15.61
C LYS A 371 4.90 -20.50 -14.56
N PHE A 372 5.99 -20.31 -13.81
CA PHE A 372 6.44 -21.28 -12.82
C PHE A 372 5.58 -21.21 -11.54
N LYS A 373 4.77 -22.24 -11.30
CA LYS A 373 3.91 -22.34 -10.10
C LYS A 373 4.10 -23.66 -9.40
N ILE A 374 4.37 -23.59 -8.09
CA ILE A 374 4.39 -24.75 -7.20
C ILE A 374 3.02 -24.84 -6.50
N TYR A 375 2.70 -26.00 -5.97
CA TYR A 375 1.47 -26.27 -5.24
C TYR A 375 1.25 -25.24 -4.11
N GLY A 376 0.02 -24.76 -4.01
CA GLY A 376 -0.43 -23.86 -2.94
C GLY A 376 -1.81 -24.26 -2.45
N THR A 377 -2.06 -24.08 -1.16
CA THR A 377 -3.31 -24.41 -0.48
C THR A 377 -3.97 -23.18 0.11
N ASN A 378 -5.28 -23.27 0.37
CA ASN A 378 -6.01 -22.23 1.08
C ASN A 378 -6.16 -22.62 2.55
N ILE A 379 -5.56 -21.84 3.45
CA ILE A 379 -5.66 -22.03 4.90
C ILE A 379 -6.42 -20.85 5.49
N HIS A 380 -7.56 -21.11 6.10
CA HIS A 380 -8.37 -20.11 6.78
C HIS A 380 -7.98 -19.98 8.24
N ILE A 381 -7.49 -18.82 8.63
CA ILE A 381 -7.15 -18.51 10.02
C ILE A 381 -8.40 -17.99 10.75
N PRO A 382 -8.84 -18.61 11.86
CA PRO A 382 -9.95 -18.11 12.67
C PRO A 382 -9.63 -16.74 13.29
N PHE A 383 -10.65 -15.93 13.48
CA PHE A 383 -10.54 -14.60 14.10
C PHE A 383 -9.79 -14.62 15.45
N TRP A 384 -10.06 -15.62 16.29
CA TRP A 384 -9.42 -15.75 17.59
C TRP A 384 -7.90 -15.90 17.52
N ILE A 385 -7.41 -16.71 16.58
CA ILE A 385 -5.97 -16.89 16.37
C ILE A 385 -5.34 -15.57 15.90
N PHE A 386 -6.00 -14.85 14.99
CA PHE A 386 -5.53 -13.55 14.52
C PHE A 386 -5.43 -12.54 15.67
N ILE A 387 -6.47 -12.38 16.48
CA ILE A 387 -6.47 -11.42 17.59
C ILE A 387 -5.47 -11.81 18.68
N SER A 388 -5.39 -13.09 19.07
CA SER A 388 -4.41 -13.55 20.06
C SER A 388 -2.98 -13.33 19.60
N TYR A 389 -2.70 -13.53 18.30
CA TYR A 389 -1.41 -13.23 17.73
C TYR A 389 -1.07 -11.72 17.80
N LEU A 390 -2.02 -10.84 17.48
CA LEU A 390 -1.80 -9.40 17.58
C LEU A 390 -1.53 -8.96 19.03
N ILE A 391 -2.29 -9.49 19.99
CA ILE A 391 -2.08 -9.20 21.42
C ILE A 391 -0.70 -9.71 21.86
N ALA A 392 -0.34 -10.95 21.52
CA ALA A 392 0.98 -11.50 21.83
C ALA A 392 2.10 -10.66 21.21
N SER A 393 1.93 -10.18 19.97
CA SER A 393 2.88 -9.30 19.30
C SER A 393 3.04 -7.95 20.03
N LEU A 394 1.98 -7.37 20.57
CA LEU A 394 2.06 -6.15 21.39
C LEU A 394 2.80 -6.40 22.71
N ILE A 395 2.50 -7.49 23.40
CA ILE A 395 3.16 -7.87 24.67
C ILE A 395 4.65 -8.17 24.40
N SER A 396 5.00 -8.68 23.24
CA SER A 396 6.37 -9.02 22.85
C SER A 396 7.32 -7.82 22.79
N VAL A 397 6.81 -6.59 22.77
CA VAL A 397 7.63 -5.37 22.93
C VAL A 397 8.42 -5.42 24.24
N ARG A 398 7.84 -5.99 25.30
CA ARG A 398 8.50 -6.13 26.60
C ARG A 398 9.31 -7.44 26.73
N PHE A 399 8.85 -8.54 26.11
CA PHE A 399 9.41 -9.88 26.30
C PHE A 399 10.00 -10.43 25.00
N LYS A 400 11.33 -10.46 24.92
CA LYS A 400 12.09 -10.94 23.77
C LYS A 400 11.74 -12.38 23.36
N TYR A 401 11.58 -13.29 24.36
CA TYR A 401 11.25 -14.70 24.09
C TYR A 401 9.86 -14.85 23.46
N LEU A 402 8.92 -14.01 23.84
CA LEU A 402 7.58 -13.99 23.23
C LEU A 402 7.65 -13.53 21.77
N ALA A 403 8.54 -12.59 21.45
CA ALA A 403 8.75 -12.16 20.07
C ALA A 403 9.25 -13.33 19.20
N PHE A 404 10.19 -14.16 19.70
CA PHE A 404 10.62 -15.38 19.00
C PHE A 404 9.48 -16.38 18.84
N LEU A 405 8.69 -16.62 19.91
CA LEU A 405 7.58 -17.55 19.87
C LEU A 405 6.53 -17.11 18.83
N CYS A 406 6.23 -15.82 18.71
CA CYS A 406 5.37 -15.29 17.67
C CYS A 406 5.91 -15.61 16.25
N ILE A 407 7.22 -15.48 16.03
CA ILE A 407 7.81 -15.84 14.72
C ILE A 407 7.71 -17.34 14.46
N PHE A 408 8.02 -18.20 15.46
CA PHE A 408 7.92 -19.65 15.29
C PHE A 408 6.50 -20.12 15.01
N ALA A 409 5.48 -19.50 15.60
CA ALA A 409 4.09 -19.81 15.30
C ALA A 409 3.73 -19.62 13.82
N ASN A 410 4.41 -18.73 13.11
CA ASN A 410 4.19 -18.47 11.68
C ASN A 410 4.81 -19.52 10.75
N PHE A 411 5.60 -20.47 11.25
CA PHE A 411 6.03 -21.62 10.47
C PHE A 411 4.95 -22.71 10.38
N ILE A 412 4.01 -22.76 11.33
CA ILE A 412 2.95 -23.76 11.38
C ILE A 412 2.14 -23.81 10.06
N PRO A 413 1.68 -22.70 9.47
CA PRO A 413 0.95 -22.75 8.20
C PRO A 413 1.75 -23.38 7.05
N PHE A 414 3.08 -23.19 7.01
CA PHE A 414 3.92 -23.83 5.98
C PHE A 414 4.06 -25.35 6.21
N ILE A 415 4.07 -25.81 7.46
CA ILE A 415 4.08 -27.25 7.78
C ILE A 415 2.75 -27.88 7.36
N MET A 416 1.62 -27.18 7.54
CA MET A 416 0.29 -27.65 7.15
C MET A 416 0.10 -27.83 5.64
N ILE A 417 0.99 -27.31 4.78
CA ILE A 417 0.95 -27.59 3.33
C ILE A 417 1.37 -29.04 3.03
N VAL A 418 2.22 -29.64 3.88
CA VAL A 418 2.79 -30.99 3.68
C VAL A 418 1.84 -32.09 4.14
N ILE A 419 0.99 -31.77 5.11
CA ILE A 419 -0.01 -32.68 5.69
C ILE A 419 -1.31 -32.60 4.88
#